data_279624ecd476ff36576312c4bbe77fa6
#
_entry.id   279624ecd476ff36576312c4bbe77fa6
#
_cell.length_a   1.000
_cell.length_b   1.000
_cell.length_c   1.000
_cell.angle_alpha   90.00
_cell.angle_beta   90.00
_cell.angle_gamma   90.00
#
_symmetry.space_group_name_H-M   'P 1'
#
loop_
_entity.id
_entity.type
_entity.pdbx_description
1 polymer ?
#
loop_
_entity_poly.entity_id
_entity_poly.type
_entity_poly.pdbx_seq_one_letter_code
_entity_poly.pdbx_strand_id
1 'polypeptide(L)'
;MARGPQSDLPVGALHGVERRTGRDSAERVAEPAACPCARDAYRPLEAGRPLEAERPCPTPQYTGFGTATAANARYQQLVSRGTTALSVVFDLPTQMGYGSDAPLALGKVGRSGVAVDSLDDMRVLFGGIPLDRVSTSMTVRAPAALLLLMYQLVGEEQGVPADRLTGTIEYDVLTEYMARGSHIFPPEPSLRLVADTIGYCRTQLPRWNTVSFSGCHMAAAGATAAQEVAFAPADGIAYVRTSVAAGTDVDDIAPWLSFSFAARVPASEEVAGFRAARRIWARMTRGEFGAEHPASLTPRLGTRRYGALSAAHLPEANRMTADIEVAVVELLSRIEELGGAVGADGARPDGEEPCAFLLVDPAVEARQAERMAKLRAWRSHERVGAALTGMRRTAAGTGNVLYAMKDALAAGATVGEVCDALCEVWGTCTPRGF
;
A
#
# COMPACT_ATOMS: atom_id res chain seq x y z
N MET A 1 -31.11 27.78 -29.09
CA MET A 1 -31.77 26.66 -29.77
C MET A 1 -30.80 26.09 -30.79
N ALA A 2 -30.22 24.94 -30.50
CA ALA A 2 -29.76 23.93 -31.45
C ALA A 2 -29.07 22.82 -30.62
N ARG A 3 -29.76 21.68 -30.54
CA ARG A 3 -29.24 20.44 -29.93
C ARG A 3 -28.32 19.78 -30.97
N GLY A 4 -27.08 19.44 -30.60
CA GLY A 4 -26.20 18.59 -31.39
C GLY A 4 -26.40 17.11 -30.98
N PRO A 5 -25.97 16.14 -31.80
CA PRO A 5 -26.45 14.76 -31.75
C PRO A 5 -25.73 13.93 -30.66
N GLN A 6 -26.54 13.09 -30.00
CA GLN A 6 -26.10 11.98 -29.16
C GLN A 6 -25.41 10.94 -30.05
N SER A 7 -24.18 10.58 -29.67
CA SER A 7 -23.50 9.40 -30.21
C SER A 7 -23.77 8.21 -29.30
N ASP A 8 -24.59 7.29 -29.78
CA ASP A 8 -24.79 5.97 -29.19
C ASP A 8 -23.49 5.15 -29.32
N LEU A 9 -22.89 4.81 -28.19
CA LEU A 9 -21.89 3.74 -28.09
C LEU A 9 -22.50 2.58 -27.29
N PRO A 10 -22.30 1.33 -27.70
CA PRO A 10 -23.01 0.20 -27.14
C PRO A 10 -22.49 -0.17 -25.73
N VAL A 11 -23.42 -0.08 -24.78
CA VAL A 11 -23.29 -0.69 -23.44
C VAL A 11 -23.39 -2.20 -23.64
N GLY A 12 -22.26 -2.89 -23.67
CA GLY A 12 -22.27 -4.32 -23.88
C GLY A 12 -21.10 -5.05 -23.24
N ALA A 13 -21.14 -5.22 -21.91
CA ALA A 13 -20.39 -6.30 -21.24
C ALA A 13 -20.89 -6.65 -19.82
N LEU A 14 -21.83 -5.92 -19.22
CA LEU A 14 -22.34 -6.25 -17.88
C LEU A 14 -23.80 -6.74 -17.86
N HIS A 15 -24.46 -6.91 -19.01
CA HIS A 15 -25.84 -7.41 -19.10
C HIS A 15 -25.93 -8.94 -19.33
N GLY A 16 -25.11 -9.73 -18.63
CA GLY A 16 -25.19 -11.19 -18.58
C GLY A 16 -25.89 -11.75 -17.35
N VAL A 17 -26.61 -10.95 -16.57
CA VAL A 17 -27.41 -11.46 -15.45
C VAL A 17 -28.88 -11.34 -15.80
N GLU A 18 -29.37 -12.29 -16.62
CA GLU A 18 -30.80 -12.54 -16.75
C GLU A 18 -31.39 -12.83 -15.35
N ARG A 19 -32.46 -12.08 -15.02
CA ARG A 19 -33.35 -12.42 -13.90
C ARG A 19 -33.99 -13.78 -14.17
N ARG A 20 -33.35 -14.85 -13.77
CA ARG A 20 -34.03 -16.12 -13.57
C ARG A 20 -34.67 -16.15 -12.19
N THR A 21 -35.94 -15.81 -12.14
CA THR A 21 -36.86 -16.24 -11.09
C THR A 21 -37.02 -17.75 -11.20
N GLY A 22 -36.18 -18.50 -10.51
CA GLY A 22 -36.26 -19.94 -10.44
C GLY A 22 -35.53 -20.37 -9.17
N ARG A 23 -36.28 -20.82 -8.16
CA ARG A 23 -35.75 -21.64 -7.08
C ARG A 23 -34.99 -22.79 -7.75
N ASP A 24 -33.67 -22.83 -7.56
CA ASP A 24 -32.96 -24.07 -7.31
C ASP A 24 -31.46 -23.84 -7.18
N SER A 25 -30.89 -24.54 -6.19
CA SER A 25 -29.48 -24.78 -5.99
C SER A 25 -28.56 -23.55 -5.97
N ALA A 26 -28.61 -22.80 -4.86
CA ALA A 26 -27.44 -22.16 -4.37
C ALA A 26 -26.41 -23.27 -4.09
N GLU A 27 -25.50 -23.49 -5.03
CA GLU A 27 -24.23 -24.16 -4.71
C GLU A 27 -23.64 -23.39 -3.53
N ARG A 28 -23.71 -24.01 -2.37
CA ARG A 28 -23.00 -23.55 -1.18
C ARG A 28 -21.52 -23.60 -1.54
N VAL A 29 -20.97 -22.48 -1.97
CA VAL A 29 -19.55 -22.27 -1.74
C VAL A 29 -19.37 -22.46 -0.26
N ALA A 30 -18.76 -23.59 0.13
CA ALA A 30 -18.55 -23.93 1.52
C ALA A 30 -17.93 -22.71 2.18
N GLU A 31 -18.63 -22.13 3.15
CA GLU A 31 -18.03 -21.10 4.02
C GLU A 31 -16.81 -21.77 4.65
N PRO A 32 -15.59 -21.30 4.40
CA PRO A 32 -14.45 -21.82 5.13
C PRO A 32 -14.73 -21.57 6.59
N ALA A 33 -14.69 -22.65 7.39
CA ALA A 33 -14.79 -22.60 8.85
C ALA A 33 -13.95 -21.41 9.34
N ALA A 34 -14.52 -20.66 10.29
CA ALA A 34 -14.00 -19.43 10.91
C ALA A 34 -12.54 -19.11 10.54
N CYS A 35 -12.37 -18.23 9.57
CA CYS A 35 -11.06 -17.95 9.00
C CYS A 35 -10.14 -17.41 10.10
N PRO A 36 -8.95 -18.00 10.32
CA PRO A 36 -7.92 -17.46 11.22
C PRO A 36 -7.40 -16.10 10.78
N CYS A 37 -7.84 -15.59 9.63
CA CYS A 37 -7.28 -14.43 8.94
C CYS A 37 -7.38 -13.10 9.69
N ALA A 38 -8.22 -12.96 10.72
CA ALA A 38 -8.17 -11.78 11.60
C ALA A 38 -6.90 -11.75 12.46
N ARG A 39 -6.24 -12.90 12.64
CA ARG A 39 -4.96 -13.02 13.35
C ARG A 39 -3.74 -12.89 12.44
N ASP A 40 -3.89 -13.10 11.12
CA ASP A 40 -2.79 -13.28 10.18
C ASP A 40 -2.53 -12.10 9.23
N ALA A 41 -3.20 -10.97 9.40
CA ALA A 41 -2.98 -9.77 8.58
C ALA A 41 -1.52 -9.26 8.63
N TYR A 42 -0.71 -9.75 9.55
CA TYR A 42 0.69 -9.41 9.74
C TYR A 42 1.61 -10.63 9.91
N ARG A 43 1.16 -11.82 9.54
CA ARG A 43 1.97 -13.02 9.63
C ARG A 43 2.64 -13.30 8.28
N PRO A 44 3.97 -13.50 8.22
CA PRO A 44 4.62 -14.00 7.01
C PRO A 44 4.04 -15.37 6.67
N LEU A 45 3.57 -15.56 5.44
CA LEU A 45 3.11 -16.85 4.97
C LEU A 45 4.31 -17.77 4.78
N GLU A 46 4.51 -18.69 5.71
CA GLU A 46 5.28 -19.90 5.42
C GLU A 46 4.38 -20.84 4.61
N ALA A 47 4.65 -20.95 3.31
CA ALA A 47 3.96 -21.92 2.47
C ALA A 47 4.23 -23.34 3.02
N GLY A 48 3.18 -24.02 3.47
CA GLY A 48 3.19 -25.46 3.74
C GLY A 48 3.35 -25.89 5.20
N ARG A 49 3.30 -24.99 6.21
CA ARG A 49 3.26 -25.42 7.62
C ARG A 49 1.84 -25.36 8.19
N PRO A 50 1.38 -26.42 8.93
CA PRO A 50 0.13 -26.36 9.65
C PRO A 50 0.15 -25.22 10.67
N LEU A 51 -0.97 -24.51 10.82
CA LEU A 51 -1.17 -23.50 11.85
C LEU A 51 -1.00 -24.13 13.23
N GLU A 52 0.17 -23.99 13.84
CA GLU A 52 0.32 -24.23 15.27
C GLU A 52 -0.43 -23.12 16.02
N ALA A 53 -1.52 -23.51 16.65
CA ALA A 53 -2.25 -22.67 17.59
C ALA A 53 -1.28 -22.26 18.72
N GLU A 54 -1.38 -21.00 19.18
CA GLU A 54 -0.85 -20.49 20.44
C GLU A 54 0.46 -19.69 20.43
N ARG A 55 0.71 -18.83 19.43
CA ARG A 55 1.52 -17.64 19.72
C ARG A 55 0.66 -16.39 19.58
N PRO A 56 0.64 -15.49 20.59
CA PRO A 56 -0.07 -14.22 20.46
C PRO A 56 0.49 -13.48 19.25
N CYS A 57 -0.40 -13.05 18.34
CA CYS A 57 -0.02 -12.23 17.20
C CYS A 57 0.74 -11.00 17.73
N PRO A 58 2.01 -10.78 17.35
CA PRO A 58 2.72 -9.59 17.80
C PRO A 58 1.99 -8.37 17.27
N THR A 59 1.44 -7.57 18.18
CA THR A 59 0.83 -6.29 17.82
C THR A 59 1.96 -5.38 17.35
N PRO A 60 1.98 -4.95 16.07
CA PRO A 60 3.01 -4.04 15.60
C PRO A 60 2.90 -2.74 16.39
N GLN A 61 3.95 -2.37 17.09
CA GLN A 61 3.99 -1.12 17.80
C GLN A 61 4.44 -0.03 16.83
N TYR A 62 3.58 0.96 16.61
CA TYR A 62 3.95 2.17 15.88
C TYR A 62 5.07 2.89 16.63
N THR A 63 6.23 2.94 16.01
CA THR A 63 7.39 3.61 16.58
C THR A 63 8.21 4.23 15.46
N GLY A 64 8.55 5.47 15.63
CA GLY A 64 9.42 6.21 14.72
C GLY A 64 9.04 7.69 14.74
N PHE A 65 9.83 8.47 15.46
CA PHE A 65 9.75 9.93 15.46
C PHE A 65 11.16 10.49 15.38
N GLY A 66 11.33 11.60 14.68
CA GLY A 66 12.59 12.30 14.64
C GLY A 66 13.63 11.65 13.73
N THR A 67 14.81 11.35 14.24
CA THR A 67 15.94 10.83 13.47
C THR A 67 15.94 9.30 13.39
N ALA A 68 16.60 8.76 12.36
CA ALA A 68 16.85 7.33 12.22
C ALA A 68 17.57 6.72 13.46
N THR A 69 18.48 7.49 14.09
CA THR A 69 19.19 7.06 15.33
C THR A 69 18.24 6.89 16.51
N ALA A 70 17.32 7.85 16.72
CA ALA A 70 16.38 7.76 17.84
C ALA A 70 15.37 6.61 17.62
N ALA A 71 14.90 6.44 16.39
CA ALA A 71 14.02 5.33 16.02
C ALA A 71 14.71 3.97 16.17
N ASN A 72 15.98 3.83 15.74
CA ASN A 72 16.76 2.62 15.90
C ASN A 72 16.90 2.22 17.38
N ALA A 73 17.26 3.15 18.26
CA ALA A 73 17.37 2.87 19.69
C ALA A 73 16.07 2.29 20.26
N ARG A 74 14.92 2.80 19.80
CA ARG A 74 13.62 2.27 20.19
C ARG A 74 13.36 0.88 19.60
N TYR A 75 13.72 0.64 18.34
CA TYR A 75 13.57 -0.67 17.71
C TYR A 75 14.42 -1.73 18.40
N GLN A 76 15.68 -1.44 18.72
CA GLN A 76 16.54 -2.35 19.48
C GLN A 76 15.92 -2.69 20.84
N GLN A 77 15.37 -1.71 21.56
CA GLN A 77 14.66 -1.95 22.82
C GLN A 77 13.45 -2.87 22.66
N LEU A 78 12.68 -2.71 21.59
CA LEU A 78 11.53 -3.58 21.30
C LEU A 78 11.97 -5.01 20.96
N VAL A 79 12.96 -5.14 20.09
CA VAL A 79 13.50 -6.45 19.68
C VAL A 79 14.13 -7.18 20.87
N SER A 80 14.85 -6.49 21.75
CA SER A 80 15.40 -7.10 22.97
C SER A 80 14.34 -7.60 23.96
N ARG A 81 13.10 -7.05 23.85
CA ARG A 81 11.92 -7.52 24.60
C ARG A 81 11.13 -8.62 23.89
N GLY A 82 11.65 -9.15 22.78
CA GLY A 82 11.04 -10.24 22.04
C GLY A 82 10.04 -9.82 20.95
N THR A 83 10.00 -8.53 20.58
CA THR A 83 9.19 -8.09 19.44
C THR A 83 9.75 -8.65 18.14
N THR A 84 8.89 -9.30 17.35
CA THR A 84 9.24 -9.91 16.06
C THR A 84 8.63 -9.16 14.87
N ALA A 85 7.92 -8.05 15.10
CA ALA A 85 7.35 -7.21 14.07
C ALA A 85 7.53 -5.73 14.43
N LEU A 86 8.09 -4.94 13.52
CA LEU A 86 8.25 -3.51 13.63
C LEU A 86 7.34 -2.79 12.64
N SER A 87 6.75 -1.67 13.05
CA SER A 87 6.01 -0.78 12.17
C SER A 87 6.74 0.55 12.08
N VAL A 88 7.13 0.91 10.87
CA VAL A 88 7.88 2.13 10.56
C VAL A 88 6.95 3.14 9.92
N VAL A 89 6.86 4.33 10.49
CA VAL A 89 6.17 5.48 9.91
C VAL A 89 7.23 6.50 9.51
N PHE A 90 7.19 6.95 8.28
CA PHE A 90 8.09 7.97 7.76
C PHE A 90 7.47 9.36 7.89
N ASP A 91 8.31 10.38 7.98
CA ASP A 91 7.84 11.77 8.05
C ASP A 91 7.26 12.24 6.70
N LEU A 92 6.59 13.38 6.73
CA LEU A 92 5.91 13.90 5.54
C LEU A 92 6.87 14.21 4.38
N PRO A 93 8.05 14.83 4.58
CA PRO A 93 9.01 15.02 3.48
C PRO A 93 9.41 13.71 2.83
N THR A 94 9.76 12.69 3.62
CA THR A 94 10.08 11.35 3.09
C THR A 94 8.91 10.76 2.31
N GLN A 95 7.67 10.86 2.82
CA GLN A 95 6.48 10.34 2.14
C GLN A 95 6.17 11.08 0.83
N MET A 96 6.56 12.34 0.73
CA MET A 96 6.38 13.19 -0.46
C MET A 96 7.57 13.14 -1.42
N GLY A 97 8.59 12.33 -1.13
CA GLY A 97 9.78 12.21 -1.97
C GLY A 97 10.68 13.44 -1.97
N TYR A 98 10.61 14.27 -0.92
CA TYR A 98 11.51 15.42 -0.75
C TYR A 98 12.70 15.06 0.13
N GLY A 99 13.86 15.64 -0.17
CA GLY A 99 14.97 15.66 0.78
C GLY A 99 14.65 16.57 1.96
N SER A 100 15.20 16.27 3.14
CA SER A 100 15.02 17.09 4.35
C SER A 100 15.56 18.52 4.23
N ASP A 101 16.39 18.79 3.22
CA ASP A 101 16.94 20.11 2.89
C ASP A 101 16.10 20.87 1.84
N ALA A 102 15.01 20.28 1.35
CA ALA A 102 14.11 20.94 0.42
C ALA A 102 13.31 22.06 1.12
N PRO A 103 13.04 23.21 0.44
CA PRO A 103 12.24 24.29 1.03
C PRO A 103 10.86 23.85 1.56
N LEU A 104 10.22 22.89 0.89
CA LEU A 104 8.92 22.35 1.28
C LEU A 104 8.98 21.43 2.50
N ALA A 105 10.16 20.94 2.88
CA ALA A 105 10.38 20.11 4.06
C ALA A 105 10.49 20.92 5.36
N LEU A 106 10.69 22.24 5.25
CA LEU A 106 10.93 23.12 6.40
C LEU A 106 9.83 23.00 7.46
N GLY A 107 10.23 22.75 8.69
CA GLY A 107 9.34 22.57 9.85
C GLY A 107 8.54 21.27 9.87
N LYS A 108 8.81 20.33 8.93
CA LYS A 108 8.10 19.03 8.81
C LYS A 108 9.01 17.81 9.02
N VAL A 109 10.34 18.02 9.00
CA VAL A 109 11.34 16.94 9.10
C VAL A 109 11.26 16.24 10.46
N GLY A 110 11.15 14.92 10.45
CA GLY A 110 11.03 14.10 11.66
C GLY A 110 9.70 14.24 12.42
N ARG A 111 8.73 14.99 11.89
CA ARG A 111 7.37 15.12 12.46
C ARG A 111 6.51 13.94 12.00
N SER A 112 5.77 13.37 12.93
CA SER A 112 4.82 12.26 12.67
C SER A 112 5.45 11.00 12.07
N GLY A 113 6.79 10.92 12.04
CA GLY A 113 7.53 9.78 11.49
C GLY A 113 9.04 10.00 11.49
N VAL A 114 9.78 9.03 10.98
CA VAL A 114 11.24 9.11 10.87
C VAL A 114 11.64 9.70 9.52
N ALA A 115 12.59 10.65 9.55
CA ALA A 115 13.19 11.22 8.34
C ALA A 115 14.21 10.22 7.74
N VAL A 116 14.05 9.90 6.46
CA VAL A 116 14.96 9.05 5.68
C VAL A 116 15.19 9.66 4.31
N ASP A 117 16.37 10.20 4.10
CA ASP A 117 16.76 10.83 2.83
C ASP A 117 17.59 9.93 1.94
N SER A 118 18.27 8.94 2.52
CA SER A 118 19.27 8.14 1.83
C SER A 118 19.43 6.74 2.41
N LEU A 119 20.19 5.90 1.70
CA LEU A 119 20.58 4.59 2.17
C LEU A 119 21.32 4.64 3.51
N ASP A 120 22.09 5.72 3.78
CA ASP A 120 22.80 5.88 5.05
C ASP A 120 21.84 6.05 6.24
N ASP A 121 20.72 6.74 6.05
CA ASP A 121 19.68 6.84 7.09
C ASP A 121 19.02 5.49 7.34
N MET A 122 18.78 4.72 6.26
CA MET A 122 18.22 3.37 6.39
C MET A 122 19.17 2.40 7.08
N ARG A 123 20.49 2.50 6.82
CA ARG A 123 21.53 1.74 7.54
C ARG A 123 21.50 2.04 9.05
N VAL A 124 21.37 3.31 9.41
CA VAL A 124 21.27 3.72 10.80
C VAL A 124 19.96 3.21 11.42
N LEU A 125 18.83 3.35 10.70
CA LEU A 125 17.52 2.95 11.19
C LEU A 125 17.44 1.47 11.53
N PHE A 126 18.03 0.60 10.73
CA PHE A 126 18.00 -0.85 10.89
C PHE A 126 19.34 -1.44 11.41
N GLY A 127 20.28 -0.60 11.83
CA GLY A 127 21.56 -1.04 12.38
C GLY A 127 21.36 -1.97 13.59
N GLY A 128 21.92 -3.19 13.53
CA GLY A 128 21.83 -4.18 14.60
C GLY A 128 20.46 -4.84 14.78
N ILE A 129 19.50 -4.61 13.90
CA ILE A 129 18.21 -5.31 13.90
C ILE A 129 18.33 -6.59 13.04
N PRO A 130 17.96 -7.78 13.56
CA PRO A 130 18.05 -9.04 12.81
C PRO A 130 16.91 -9.15 11.79
N LEU A 131 17.13 -8.65 10.55
CA LEU A 131 16.12 -8.54 9.51
C LEU A 131 15.63 -9.90 8.97
N ASP A 132 16.33 -10.99 9.24
CA ASP A 132 15.92 -12.36 8.96
C ASP A 132 14.85 -12.90 9.95
N ARG A 133 14.69 -12.24 11.11
CA ARG A 133 13.79 -12.66 12.21
C ARG A 133 12.71 -11.65 12.55
N VAL A 134 12.86 -10.42 12.10
CA VAL A 134 11.95 -9.32 12.39
C VAL A 134 11.23 -8.93 11.11
N SER A 135 9.90 -9.06 11.10
CA SER A 135 9.06 -8.57 10.01
C SER A 135 8.90 -7.06 10.11
N THR A 136 9.01 -6.35 8.98
CA THR A 136 8.92 -4.88 8.97
C THR A 136 7.72 -4.42 8.15
N SER A 137 6.82 -3.66 8.77
CA SER A 137 5.73 -2.96 8.09
C SER A 137 6.12 -1.49 7.87
N MET A 138 6.00 -1.01 6.64
CA MET A 138 6.32 0.37 6.27
C MET A 138 5.06 1.10 5.82
N THR A 139 4.72 2.17 6.53
CA THR A 139 3.63 3.06 6.14
C THR A 139 4.20 4.18 5.29
N VAL A 140 4.16 3.98 3.99
CA VAL A 140 4.64 4.92 2.97
C VAL A 140 3.98 4.59 1.63
N ARG A 141 3.79 5.59 0.77
CA ARG A 141 3.05 5.40 -0.49
C ARG A 141 3.84 5.80 -1.71
N ALA A 142 3.80 7.05 -2.14
CA ALA A 142 4.42 7.45 -3.39
C ALA A 142 5.88 6.99 -3.55
N PRO A 143 6.80 7.18 -2.58
CA PRO A 143 8.18 6.68 -2.66
C PRO A 143 8.36 5.26 -2.08
N ALA A 144 7.30 4.47 -1.95
CA ALA A 144 7.35 3.16 -1.30
C ALA A 144 8.38 2.22 -1.93
N ALA A 145 8.47 2.19 -3.25
CA ALA A 145 9.45 1.39 -3.98
C ALA A 145 10.90 1.75 -3.58
N LEU A 146 11.20 3.04 -3.41
CA LEU A 146 12.54 3.50 -3.01
C LEU A 146 12.91 2.99 -1.61
N LEU A 147 11.99 3.14 -0.65
CA LEU A 147 12.25 2.76 0.73
C LEU A 147 12.36 1.23 0.87
N LEU A 148 11.58 0.47 0.09
CA LEU A 148 11.71 -0.97 -0.01
C LEU A 148 13.09 -1.39 -0.53
N LEU A 149 13.56 -0.75 -1.60
CA LEU A 149 14.88 -1.05 -2.16
C LEU A 149 16.02 -0.69 -1.21
N MET A 150 15.92 0.43 -0.49
CA MET A 150 16.88 0.76 0.57
C MET A 150 16.89 -0.26 1.70
N TYR A 151 15.71 -0.73 2.13
CA TYR A 151 15.59 -1.78 3.13
C TYR A 151 16.23 -3.09 2.65
N GLN A 152 15.99 -3.47 1.40
CA GLN A 152 16.64 -4.64 0.80
C GLN A 152 18.17 -4.49 0.76
N LEU A 153 18.69 -3.34 0.33
CA LEU A 153 20.12 -3.08 0.31
C LEU A 153 20.74 -3.20 1.71
N VAL A 154 20.09 -2.67 2.74
CA VAL A 154 20.53 -2.81 4.11
C VAL A 154 20.52 -4.29 4.57
N GLY A 155 19.48 -5.04 4.21
CA GLY A 155 19.41 -6.47 4.49
C GLY A 155 20.57 -7.24 3.85
N GLU A 156 20.83 -6.99 2.57
CA GLU A 156 21.93 -7.59 1.81
C GLU A 156 23.31 -7.23 2.42
N GLU A 157 23.51 -5.98 2.84
CA GLU A 157 24.73 -5.53 3.55
C GLU A 157 24.90 -6.20 4.91
N GLN A 158 23.82 -6.54 5.59
CA GLN A 158 23.84 -7.31 6.85
C GLN A 158 24.01 -8.82 6.64
N GLY A 159 24.12 -9.28 5.39
CA GLY A 159 24.26 -10.69 5.04
C GLY A 159 22.95 -11.46 5.05
N VAL A 160 21.80 -10.77 5.05
CA VAL A 160 20.49 -11.40 4.95
C VAL A 160 20.09 -11.51 3.48
N PRO A 161 19.90 -12.73 2.94
CA PRO A 161 19.40 -12.90 1.58
C PRO A 161 18.04 -12.23 1.37
N ALA A 162 17.85 -11.62 0.22
CA ALA A 162 16.63 -10.86 -0.08
C ALA A 162 15.35 -11.72 0.03
N ASP A 163 15.42 -13.00 -0.32
CA ASP A 163 14.33 -13.98 -0.20
C ASP A 163 13.95 -14.33 1.24
N ARG A 164 14.76 -13.92 2.23
CA ARG A 164 14.47 -14.08 3.65
C ARG A 164 13.88 -12.85 4.30
N LEU A 165 13.94 -11.71 3.65
CA LEU A 165 13.32 -10.48 4.14
C LEU A 165 11.81 -10.62 4.13
N THR A 166 11.17 -10.25 5.25
CA THR A 166 9.73 -10.35 5.42
C THR A 166 9.15 -9.00 5.85
N GLY A 167 8.01 -8.66 5.30
CA GLY A 167 7.37 -7.40 5.67
C GLY A 167 6.16 -7.06 4.80
N THR A 168 5.70 -5.85 5.00
CA THR A 168 4.58 -5.26 4.27
C THR A 168 4.90 -3.81 3.95
N ILE A 169 4.55 -3.36 2.76
CA ILE A 169 4.57 -1.96 2.42
C ILE A 169 3.16 -1.52 2.04
N GLU A 170 2.67 -0.43 2.63
CA GLU A 170 1.36 0.13 2.31
C GLU A 170 1.48 0.96 1.02
N TYR A 171 1.51 0.29 -0.14
CA TYR A 171 1.72 0.95 -1.43
C TYR A 171 0.42 1.16 -2.20
N ASP A 172 -0.56 1.80 -1.55
CA ASP A 172 -1.84 2.17 -2.17
C ASP A 172 -1.79 3.65 -2.60
N VAL A 173 -1.35 3.89 -3.83
CA VAL A 173 -1.23 5.25 -4.37
C VAL A 173 -2.58 5.81 -4.82
N LEU A 174 -3.57 4.99 -5.19
CA LEU A 174 -4.89 5.46 -5.61
C LEU A 174 -5.65 6.13 -4.46
N THR A 175 -5.56 5.58 -3.25
CA THR A 175 -6.09 6.24 -2.05
C THR A 175 -5.53 7.66 -1.85
N GLU A 176 -4.28 7.93 -2.28
CA GLU A 176 -3.71 9.28 -2.15
C GLU A 176 -4.39 10.29 -3.06
N TYR A 177 -4.78 9.90 -4.27
CA TYR A 177 -5.54 10.81 -5.15
C TYR A 177 -6.97 11.06 -4.63
N MET A 178 -7.61 10.02 -4.06
CA MET A 178 -9.00 10.09 -3.61
C MET A 178 -9.16 10.73 -2.23
N ALA A 179 -8.27 10.43 -1.27
CA ALA A 179 -8.52 10.74 0.13
C ALA A 179 -7.47 11.61 0.82
N ARG A 180 -6.18 11.58 0.41
CA ARG A 180 -5.10 12.21 1.18
C ARG A 180 -4.32 13.30 0.47
N GLY A 181 -4.16 13.22 -0.84
CA GLY A 181 -3.42 14.22 -1.62
C GLY A 181 -1.90 14.14 -1.53
N SER A 182 -1.33 13.03 -1.00
CA SER A 182 0.13 12.86 -0.86
C SER A 182 0.74 12.11 -2.05
N HIS A 183 0.32 12.43 -3.27
CA HIS A 183 0.84 11.82 -4.50
C HIS A 183 1.99 12.68 -5.09
N ILE A 184 2.89 12.04 -5.85
CA ILE A 184 4.04 12.69 -6.50
C ILE A 184 3.87 12.66 -8.01
N PHE A 185 3.63 11.47 -8.57
CA PHE A 185 3.53 11.25 -10.01
C PHE A 185 2.07 11.29 -10.47
N PRO A 186 1.79 11.44 -11.77
CA PRO A 186 0.45 11.22 -12.33
C PRO A 186 -0.04 9.78 -12.10
N PRO A 187 -1.37 9.52 -12.18
CA PRO A 187 -1.94 8.20 -11.88
C PRO A 187 -1.35 7.04 -12.68
N GLU A 188 -1.19 7.17 -14.01
CA GLU A 188 -0.68 6.09 -14.85
C GLU A 188 0.77 5.68 -14.51
N PRO A 189 1.75 6.62 -14.40
CA PRO A 189 3.08 6.28 -13.92
C PRO A 189 3.10 5.70 -12.51
N SER A 190 2.21 6.16 -11.63
CA SER A 190 2.10 5.60 -10.27
C SER A 190 1.63 4.15 -10.29
N LEU A 191 0.61 3.82 -11.09
CA LEU A 191 0.14 2.45 -11.27
C LEU A 191 1.23 1.57 -11.88
N ARG A 192 1.96 2.08 -12.88
CA ARG A 192 3.11 1.38 -13.46
C ARG A 192 4.17 1.07 -12.40
N LEU A 193 4.53 2.04 -11.56
CA LEU A 193 5.54 1.85 -10.51
C LEU A 193 5.10 0.79 -9.49
N VAL A 194 3.81 0.72 -9.15
CA VAL A 194 3.27 -0.34 -8.30
C VAL A 194 3.34 -1.70 -9.00
N ALA A 195 2.95 -1.80 -10.28
CA ALA A 195 3.07 -3.04 -11.05
C ALA A 195 4.52 -3.51 -11.17
N ASP A 196 5.45 -2.59 -11.44
CA ASP A 196 6.90 -2.87 -11.44
C ASP A 196 7.37 -3.40 -10.08
N THR A 197 6.85 -2.83 -8.97
CA THR A 197 7.17 -3.27 -7.61
C THR A 197 6.64 -4.67 -7.34
N ILE A 198 5.42 -4.98 -7.75
CA ILE A 198 4.85 -6.33 -7.64
C ILE A 198 5.71 -7.33 -8.41
N GLY A 199 6.02 -7.06 -9.67
CA GLY A 199 6.85 -7.92 -10.51
C GLY A 199 8.26 -8.12 -9.95
N TYR A 200 8.87 -7.06 -9.41
CA TYR A 200 10.18 -7.12 -8.74
C TYR A 200 10.13 -7.98 -7.48
N CYS A 201 9.17 -7.76 -6.60
CA CYS A 201 9.06 -8.50 -5.35
C CYS A 201 8.84 -9.99 -5.56
N ARG A 202 8.11 -10.39 -6.58
CA ARG A 202 7.90 -11.81 -6.90
C ARG A 202 9.20 -12.56 -7.13
N THR A 203 10.20 -11.91 -7.71
CA THR A 203 11.50 -12.53 -8.04
C THR A 203 12.55 -12.30 -6.97
N GLN A 204 12.57 -11.11 -6.37
CA GLN A 204 13.64 -10.69 -5.48
C GLN A 204 13.25 -10.77 -3.99
N LEU A 205 11.99 -10.53 -3.66
CA LEU A 205 11.47 -10.45 -2.29
C LEU A 205 10.19 -11.31 -2.14
N PRO A 206 10.24 -12.63 -2.36
CA PRO A 206 9.04 -13.48 -2.48
C PRO A 206 8.20 -13.58 -1.21
N ARG A 207 8.71 -13.11 -0.07
CA ARG A 207 8.00 -13.08 1.21
C ARG A 207 7.48 -11.70 1.59
N TRP A 208 7.53 -10.73 0.66
CA TRP A 208 7.11 -9.37 0.90
C TRP A 208 5.67 -9.13 0.43
N ASN A 209 4.83 -8.58 1.31
CA ASN A 209 3.50 -8.10 0.93
C ASN A 209 3.63 -6.71 0.29
N THR A 210 3.38 -6.64 -1.01
CA THR A 210 3.68 -5.46 -1.83
C THR A 210 2.65 -4.36 -1.77
N VAL A 211 1.36 -4.71 -1.57
CA VAL A 211 0.28 -3.70 -1.54
C VAL A 211 -0.71 -4.02 -0.42
N SER A 212 -0.95 -3.03 0.41
CA SER A 212 -2.01 -3.07 1.42
C SER A 212 -2.94 -1.88 1.22
N PHE A 213 -4.19 -2.16 0.88
CA PHE A 213 -5.21 -1.14 0.65
C PHE A 213 -5.78 -0.66 1.98
N SER A 214 -5.85 0.66 2.13
CA SER A 214 -6.30 1.29 3.37
C SER A 214 -7.69 1.91 3.23
N GLY A 215 -8.74 1.10 3.13
CA GLY A 215 -10.12 1.55 3.17
C GLY A 215 -10.44 2.42 4.40
N CYS A 216 -9.74 2.19 5.52
CA CYS A 216 -9.87 3.00 6.71
C CYS A 216 -9.53 4.50 6.49
N HIS A 217 -8.70 4.85 5.50
CA HIS A 217 -8.45 6.26 5.17
C HIS A 217 -9.63 6.88 4.41
N MET A 218 -10.30 6.11 3.56
CA MET A 218 -11.53 6.54 2.91
C MET A 218 -12.65 6.75 3.95
N ALA A 219 -12.75 5.85 4.93
CA ALA A 219 -13.68 6.01 6.04
C ALA A 219 -13.36 7.25 6.90
N ALA A 220 -12.08 7.53 7.15
CA ALA A 220 -11.65 8.75 7.84
C ALA A 220 -11.99 10.02 7.03
N ALA A 221 -11.98 9.94 5.70
CA ALA A 221 -12.44 10.99 4.80
C ALA A 221 -13.97 11.06 4.64
N GLY A 222 -14.74 10.32 5.45
CA GLY A 222 -16.19 10.39 5.48
C GLY A 222 -16.94 9.32 4.66
N ALA A 223 -16.25 8.35 4.07
CA ALA A 223 -16.90 7.28 3.32
C ALA A 223 -17.77 6.38 4.20
N THR A 224 -18.95 6.01 3.70
CA THR A 224 -19.83 5.00 4.30
C THR A 224 -19.21 3.61 4.22
N ALA A 225 -19.75 2.62 4.95
CA ALA A 225 -19.30 1.24 4.88
C ALA A 225 -19.37 0.67 3.46
N ALA A 226 -20.45 0.96 2.73
CA ALA A 226 -20.61 0.51 1.36
C ALA A 226 -19.60 1.16 0.41
N GLN A 227 -19.31 2.46 0.57
CA GLN A 227 -18.29 3.17 -0.20
C GLN A 227 -16.89 2.64 0.08
N GLU A 228 -16.54 2.41 1.35
CA GLU A 228 -15.27 1.84 1.74
C GLU A 228 -15.06 0.44 1.12
N VAL A 229 -16.10 -0.42 1.19
CA VAL A 229 -16.08 -1.77 0.61
C VAL A 229 -16.13 -1.74 -0.93
N ALA A 230 -16.59 -0.66 -1.56
CA ALA A 230 -16.56 -0.51 -3.00
C ALA A 230 -15.19 -0.02 -3.51
N PHE A 231 -14.68 1.06 -2.92
CA PHE A 231 -13.44 1.70 -3.38
C PHE A 231 -12.21 0.82 -3.16
N ALA A 232 -12.06 0.18 -2.00
CA ALA A 232 -10.86 -0.61 -1.72
C ALA A 232 -10.69 -1.82 -2.69
N PRO A 233 -11.71 -2.66 -2.98
CA PRO A 233 -11.60 -3.64 -4.05
C PRO A 233 -11.44 -3.03 -5.45
N ALA A 234 -12.05 -1.88 -5.76
CA ALA A 234 -11.87 -1.21 -7.05
C ALA A 234 -10.40 -0.82 -7.27
N ASP A 235 -9.75 -0.26 -6.24
CA ASP A 235 -8.31 0.01 -6.26
C ASP A 235 -7.52 -1.28 -6.50
N GLY A 236 -7.83 -2.33 -5.74
CA GLY A 236 -7.21 -3.65 -5.91
C GLY A 236 -7.33 -4.18 -7.35
N ILE A 237 -8.49 -4.07 -7.96
CA ILE A 237 -8.72 -4.48 -9.36
C ILE A 237 -7.92 -3.61 -10.34
N ALA A 238 -7.82 -2.29 -10.11
CA ALA A 238 -7.00 -1.42 -10.97
C ALA A 238 -5.52 -1.85 -10.96
N TYR A 239 -4.96 -2.21 -9.80
CA TYR A 239 -3.59 -2.72 -9.70
C TYR A 239 -3.44 -4.10 -10.33
N VAL A 240 -4.39 -5.02 -10.14
CA VAL A 240 -4.37 -6.33 -10.80
C VAL A 240 -4.43 -6.15 -12.31
N ARG A 241 -5.34 -5.31 -12.81
CA ARG A 241 -5.49 -4.99 -14.25
C ARG A 241 -4.18 -4.48 -14.85
N THR A 242 -3.54 -3.52 -14.19
CA THR A 242 -2.25 -2.96 -14.63
C THR A 242 -1.14 -4.01 -14.63
N SER A 243 -1.08 -4.85 -13.60
CA SER A 243 -0.04 -5.88 -13.47
C SER A 243 -0.24 -7.03 -14.46
N VAL A 244 -1.49 -7.42 -14.72
CA VAL A 244 -1.83 -8.42 -15.75
C VAL A 244 -1.51 -7.88 -17.15
N ALA A 245 -1.82 -6.62 -17.42
CA ALA A 245 -1.43 -5.97 -18.67
C ALA A 245 0.11 -5.91 -18.85
N ALA A 246 0.87 -5.85 -17.75
CA ALA A 246 2.33 -5.95 -17.75
C ALA A 246 2.87 -7.40 -17.84
N GLY A 247 1.98 -8.41 -17.97
CA GLY A 247 2.34 -9.80 -18.18
C GLY A 247 2.47 -10.64 -16.90
N THR A 248 1.97 -10.18 -15.76
CA THR A 248 1.97 -10.96 -14.52
C THR A 248 0.64 -11.73 -14.38
N ASP A 249 0.70 -13.00 -13.99
CA ASP A 249 -0.50 -13.82 -13.76
C ASP A 249 -1.28 -13.32 -12.53
N VAL A 250 -2.61 -13.32 -12.61
CA VAL A 250 -3.49 -12.90 -11.50
C VAL A 250 -3.28 -13.77 -10.26
N ASP A 251 -3.07 -15.07 -10.43
CA ASP A 251 -2.85 -16.01 -9.33
C ASP A 251 -1.50 -15.81 -8.63
N ASP A 252 -0.64 -15.07 -9.27
CA ASP A 252 0.63 -14.64 -8.72
C ASP A 252 0.55 -13.31 -7.96
N ILE A 253 -0.48 -12.50 -8.18
CA ILE A 253 -0.64 -11.16 -7.60
C ILE A 253 -1.66 -11.18 -6.46
N ALA A 254 -2.87 -11.65 -6.75
CA ALA A 254 -4.02 -11.54 -5.86
C ALA A 254 -3.80 -12.11 -4.45
N PRO A 255 -3.06 -13.22 -4.25
CA PRO A 255 -2.76 -13.74 -2.91
C PRO A 255 -1.94 -12.80 -2.03
N TRP A 256 -1.22 -11.85 -2.62
CA TRP A 256 -0.33 -10.93 -1.91
C TRP A 256 -0.95 -9.56 -1.64
N LEU A 257 -2.18 -9.34 -2.07
CA LEU A 257 -2.93 -8.13 -1.79
C LEU A 257 -3.64 -8.24 -0.44
N SER A 258 -3.66 -7.15 0.32
CA SER A 258 -4.35 -7.09 1.61
C SER A 258 -5.19 -5.82 1.73
N PHE A 259 -6.28 -5.89 2.47
CA PHE A 259 -7.22 -4.79 2.66
C PHE A 259 -7.42 -4.52 4.14
N SER A 260 -7.34 -3.27 4.53
CA SER A 260 -7.57 -2.80 5.89
C SER A 260 -8.79 -1.89 5.93
N PHE A 261 -9.84 -2.32 6.64
CA PHE A 261 -11.09 -1.56 6.78
C PHE A 261 -11.17 -0.86 8.13
N ALA A 262 -12.00 0.17 8.22
CA ALA A 262 -12.30 0.84 9.46
C ALA A 262 -13.08 -0.08 10.40
N ALA A 263 -12.72 -0.05 11.68
CA ALA A 263 -13.51 -0.70 12.71
C ALA A 263 -14.82 0.06 12.91
N ARG A 264 -15.95 -0.61 12.76
CA ARG A 264 -17.28 -0.01 12.86
C ARG A 264 -18.06 -0.53 14.07
N VAL A 265 -19.00 0.29 14.53
CA VAL A 265 -19.97 -0.07 15.55
C VAL A 265 -21.36 0.18 14.93
N PRO A 266 -22.24 -0.81 14.94
CA PRO A 266 -22.14 -2.13 15.60
C PRO A 266 -21.25 -3.14 14.84
N ALA A 267 -20.77 -4.17 15.56
CA ALA A 267 -19.93 -5.24 15.00
C ALA A 267 -20.60 -6.03 13.86
N SER A 268 -21.93 -6.04 13.81
CA SER A 268 -22.71 -6.64 12.72
C SER A 268 -22.42 -5.98 11.36
N GLU A 269 -22.24 -4.67 11.34
CA GLU A 269 -21.89 -3.92 10.11
C GLU A 269 -20.47 -4.27 9.64
N GLU A 270 -19.52 -4.40 10.56
CA GLU A 270 -18.15 -4.80 10.24
C GLU A 270 -18.08 -6.22 9.65
N VAL A 271 -18.78 -7.19 10.28
CA VAL A 271 -18.88 -8.56 9.76
C VAL A 271 -19.55 -8.58 8.39
N ALA A 272 -20.62 -7.81 8.21
CA ALA A 272 -21.33 -7.69 6.94
C ALA A 272 -20.42 -7.12 5.83
N GLY A 273 -19.68 -6.06 6.13
CA GLY A 273 -18.71 -5.46 5.21
C GLY A 273 -17.63 -6.44 4.77
N PHE A 274 -17.05 -7.20 5.68
CA PHE A 274 -16.04 -8.22 5.34
C PHE A 274 -16.58 -9.35 4.47
N ARG A 275 -17.80 -9.80 4.74
CA ARG A 275 -18.46 -10.84 3.92
C ARG A 275 -18.73 -10.32 2.52
N ALA A 276 -19.24 -9.09 2.40
CA ALA A 276 -19.48 -8.44 1.12
C ALA A 276 -18.16 -8.27 0.33
N ALA A 277 -17.11 -7.74 0.97
CA ALA A 277 -15.79 -7.55 0.35
C ALA A 277 -15.22 -8.88 -0.20
N ARG A 278 -15.30 -9.98 0.57
CA ARG A 278 -14.83 -11.30 0.10
C ARG A 278 -15.60 -11.80 -1.10
N ARG A 279 -16.92 -11.69 -1.11
CA ARG A 279 -17.76 -12.15 -2.22
C ARG A 279 -17.53 -11.35 -3.47
N ILE A 280 -17.42 -10.03 -3.32
CA ILE A 280 -17.17 -9.09 -4.44
C ILE A 280 -15.79 -9.37 -5.03
N TRP A 281 -14.74 -9.43 -4.19
CA TRP A 281 -13.40 -9.74 -4.65
C TRP A 281 -13.33 -11.06 -5.43
N ALA A 282 -13.87 -12.15 -4.87
CA ALA A 282 -13.86 -13.44 -5.53
C ALA A 282 -14.62 -13.44 -6.87
N ARG A 283 -15.73 -12.67 -6.95
CA ARG A 283 -16.50 -12.51 -8.19
C ARG A 283 -15.71 -11.76 -9.26
N MET A 284 -15.08 -10.64 -8.86
CA MET A 284 -14.31 -9.79 -9.78
C MET A 284 -13.05 -10.49 -10.27
N THR A 285 -12.24 -11.05 -9.37
CA THR A 285 -10.97 -11.70 -9.75
C THR A 285 -11.20 -12.94 -10.63
N ARG A 286 -12.24 -13.74 -10.33
CA ARG A 286 -12.61 -14.87 -11.19
C ARG A 286 -13.22 -14.42 -12.52
N GLY A 287 -14.14 -13.45 -12.49
CA GLY A 287 -14.91 -13.05 -13.66
C GLY A 287 -14.12 -12.25 -14.68
N GLU A 288 -13.24 -11.36 -14.24
CA GLU A 288 -12.45 -10.47 -15.10
C GLU A 288 -11.10 -11.10 -15.50
N PHE A 289 -10.41 -11.75 -14.56
CA PHE A 289 -9.04 -12.21 -14.79
C PHE A 289 -8.90 -13.73 -14.85
N GLY A 290 -9.97 -14.49 -14.60
CA GLY A 290 -9.94 -15.94 -14.63
C GLY A 290 -9.17 -16.58 -13.48
N ALA A 291 -9.07 -15.92 -12.30
CA ALA A 291 -8.37 -16.47 -11.15
C ALA A 291 -8.92 -17.84 -10.74
N GLU A 292 -8.06 -18.84 -10.62
CA GLU A 292 -8.42 -20.21 -10.27
C GLU A 292 -7.90 -20.61 -8.88
N HIS A 293 -6.78 -20.02 -8.45
CA HIS A 293 -6.17 -20.39 -7.18
C HIS A 293 -7.02 -19.92 -5.98
N PRO A 294 -7.33 -20.79 -5.00
CA PRO A 294 -8.18 -20.44 -3.85
C PRO A 294 -7.70 -19.22 -3.06
N ALA A 295 -6.38 -19.03 -2.94
CA ALA A 295 -5.81 -17.87 -2.25
C ALA A 295 -6.08 -16.55 -3.00
N SER A 296 -6.19 -16.56 -4.32
CA SER A 296 -6.52 -15.39 -5.15
C SER A 296 -7.97 -14.96 -4.97
N LEU A 297 -8.84 -15.90 -4.68
CA LEU A 297 -10.28 -15.67 -4.44
C LEU A 297 -10.59 -15.28 -2.99
N THR A 298 -9.60 -15.39 -2.09
CA THR A 298 -9.76 -15.14 -0.67
C THR A 298 -8.90 -13.93 -0.27
N PRO A 299 -9.43 -12.71 -0.28
CA PRO A 299 -8.65 -11.52 0.05
C PRO A 299 -8.25 -11.53 1.52
N ARG A 300 -7.06 -11.03 1.82
CA ARG A 300 -6.60 -10.81 3.18
C ARG A 300 -7.26 -9.55 3.72
N LEU A 301 -8.15 -9.71 4.69
CA LEU A 301 -8.88 -8.60 5.29
C LEU A 301 -8.42 -8.39 6.73
N GLY A 302 -8.18 -7.15 7.09
CA GLY A 302 -7.85 -6.74 8.45
C GLY A 302 -8.62 -5.51 8.90
N THR A 303 -8.69 -5.30 10.22
CA THR A 303 -9.15 -4.05 10.80
C THR A 303 -8.05 -3.41 11.63
N ARG A 304 -8.08 -2.09 11.76
CA ARG A 304 -7.18 -1.39 12.69
C ARG A 304 -7.65 -1.43 14.14
N ARG A 305 -8.64 -2.28 14.48
CA ARG A 305 -9.11 -2.40 15.86
C ARG A 305 -8.27 -3.40 16.65
N TYR A 306 -7.86 -2.99 17.84
CA TYR A 306 -7.31 -3.88 18.86
C TYR A 306 -8.44 -4.69 19.51
N GLY A 307 -8.58 -5.95 19.13
CA GLY A 307 -9.54 -6.89 19.71
C GLY A 307 -10.08 -7.90 18.69
N ALA A 308 -10.09 -9.18 19.05
CA ALA A 308 -10.70 -10.22 18.24
C ALA A 308 -12.23 -10.07 18.27
N LEU A 309 -12.84 -9.80 17.11
CA LEU A 309 -14.28 -10.00 16.96
C LEU A 309 -14.53 -11.49 16.78
N SER A 310 -15.23 -12.07 17.74
CA SER A 310 -15.83 -13.40 17.57
C SER A 310 -16.83 -13.31 16.42
N ALA A 311 -16.64 -14.09 15.37
CA ALA A 311 -17.56 -14.20 14.25
C ALA A 311 -18.81 -15.01 14.63
N ALA A 312 -19.50 -14.60 15.70
CA ALA A 312 -20.78 -15.16 16.06
C ALA A 312 -21.77 -14.95 14.90
N HIS A 313 -22.56 -15.96 14.60
CA HIS A 313 -23.63 -15.90 13.60
C HIS A 313 -24.67 -14.86 14.02
N LEU A 314 -24.53 -13.65 13.52
CA LEU A 314 -25.50 -12.59 13.74
C LEU A 314 -26.50 -12.63 12.56
N PRO A 315 -27.78 -13.00 12.78
CA PRO A 315 -28.79 -13.03 11.71
C PRO A 315 -28.92 -11.67 11.00
N GLU A 316 -28.71 -10.60 11.73
CA GLU A 316 -28.69 -9.22 11.22
C GLU A 316 -27.56 -8.98 10.23
N ALA A 317 -26.38 -9.54 10.46
CA ALA A 317 -25.25 -9.42 9.56
C ALA A 317 -25.49 -10.03 8.17
N ASN A 318 -26.36 -11.04 8.04
CA ASN A 318 -26.70 -11.64 6.75
C ASN A 318 -27.50 -10.69 5.87
N ARG A 319 -28.47 -9.99 6.45
CA ARG A 319 -29.27 -8.99 5.73
C ARG A 319 -28.39 -7.79 5.36
N MET A 320 -27.64 -7.25 6.30
CA MET A 320 -26.72 -6.15 6.05
C MET A 320 -25.65 -6.51 5.01
N THR A 321 -25.20 -7.77 4.95
CA THR A 321 -24.27 -8.23 3.91
C THR A 321 -24.88 -8.10 2.53
N ALA A 322 -26.14 -8.51 2.34
CA ALA A 322 -26.83 -8.41 1.07
C ALA A 322 -27.08 -6.93 0.67
N ASP A 323 -27.48 -6.10 1.62
CA ASP A 323 -27.71 -4.66 1.38
C ASP A 323 -26.40 -3.96 1.00
N ILE A 324 -25.29 -4.26 1.67
CA ILE A 324 -23.97 -3.74 1.33
C ILE A 324 -23.52 -4.26 -0.04
N GLU A 325 -23.71 -5.55 -0.35
CA GLU A 325 -23.35 -6.09 -1.68
C GLU A 325 -24.08 -5.35 -2.82
N VAL A 326 -25.38 -5.09 -2.68
CA VAL A 326 -26.15 -4.35 -3.69
C VAL A 326 -25.60 -2.93 -3.86
N ALA A 327 -25.43 -2.20 -2.76
CA ALA A 327 -24.90 -0.85 -2.79
C ALA A 327 -23.48 -0.78 -3.38
N VAL A 328 -22.64 -1.77 -3.08
CA VAL A 328 -21.27 -1.85 -3.61
C VAL A 328 -21.28 -2.13 -5.13
N VAL A 329 -22.12 -3.03 -5.59
CA VAL A 329 -22.23 -3.32 -7.05
C VAL A 329 -22.66 -2.08 -7.82
N GLU A 330 -23.62 -1.30 -7.30
CA GLU A 330 -24.05 -0.04 -7.91
C GLU A 330 -22.90 0.99 -7.94
N LEU A 331 -22.15 1.11 -6.83
CA LEU A 331 -21.01 2.03 -6.74
C LEU A 331 -19.86 1.60 -7.67
N LEU A 332 -19.56 0.32 -7.76
CA LEU A 332 -18.54 -0.20 -8.68
C LEU A 332 -18.90 0.07 -10.14
N SER A 333 -20.17 -0.13 -10.52
CA SER A 333 -20.64 0.23 -11.87
C SER A 333 -20.44 1.72 -12.15
N ARG A 334 -20.72 2.57 -11.18
CA ARG A 334 -20.53 4.01 -11.31
C ARG A 334 -19.04 4.42 -11.35
N ILE A 335 -18.18 3.75 -10.62
CA ILE A 335 -16.73 3.94 -10.69
C ILE A 335 -16.22 3.58 -12.08
N GLU A 336 -16.65 2.46 -12.66
CA GLU A 336 -16.28 2.07 -14.03
C GLU A 336 -16.79 3.08 -15.09
N GLU A 337 -17.99 3.62 -14.94
CA GLU A 337 -18.54 4.68 -15.82
C GLU A 337 -17.71 5.97 -15.78
N LEU A 338 -17.05 6.25 -14.65
CA LEU A 338 -16.17 7.41 -14.47
C LEU A 338 -14.73 7.17 -14.96
N GLY A 339 -14.44 6.00 -15.51
CA GLY A 339 -13.08 5.63 -15.97
C GLY A 339 -12.26 4.85 -14.96
N GLY A 340 -12.93 4.12 -14.07
CA GLY A 340 -12.31 3.31 -13.01
C GLY A 340 -11.89 4.15 -11.80
N ALA A 341 -11.12 3.53 -10.90
CA ALA A 341 -10.65 4.19 -9.66
C ALA A 341 -9.82 5.46 -9.91
N VAL A 342 -9.14 5.53 -11.05
CA VAL A 342 -8.35 6.69 -11.47
C VAL A 342 -9.24 7.88 -11.86
N GLY A 343 -10.42 7.64 -12.43
CA GLY A 343 -11.36 8.68 -12.86
C GLY A 343 -12.30 9.22 -11.78
N ALA A 344 -12.40 8.52 -10.65
CA ALA A 344 -13.33 8.85 -9.57
C ALA A 344 -12.84 9.98 -8.61
N ASP A 345 -11.81 10.72 -8.97
CA ASP A 345 -11.15 11.80 -8.21
C ASP A 345 -12.05 13.04 -8.02
N GLY A 346 -13.17 12.90 -7.35
CA GLY A 346 -14.10 14.03 -7.16
C GLY A 346 -14.91 14.09 -5.88
N ALA A 347 -14.82 13.10 -5.01
CA ALA A 347 -15.70 12.99 -3.84
C ALA A 347 -14.96 13.23 -2.51
N ARG A 348 -14.32 14.39 -2.35
CA ARG A 348 -13.74 14.77 -1.06
C ARG A 348 -14.81 15.44 -0.17
N PRO A 349 -15.00 15.00 1.08
CA PRO A 349 -15.73 15.79 2.07
C PRO A 349 -14.86 16.96 2.55
N ASP A 350 -15.43 18.15 2.58
CA ASP A 350 -14.81 19.33 3.16
C ASP A 350 -14.71 19.17 4.69
N GLY A 351 -13.53 19.37 5.23
CA GLY A 351 -13.31 19.66 6.65
C GLY A 351 -12.45 18.66 7.42
N GLU A 352 -11.14 18.88 7.46
CA GLU A 352 -10.28 18.36 8.52
C GLU A 352 -9.93 19.51 9.50
N GLU A 353 -10.25 19.32 10.78
CA GLU A 353 -9.67 20.13 11.85
C GLU A 353 -8.19 19.77 12.04
N PRO A 354 -7.30 20.78 12.25
CA PRO A 354 -5.88 20.50 12.43
C PRO A 354 -5.65 19.80 13.78
N CYS A 355 -5.17 18.55 13.71
CA CYS A 355 -4.64 17.84 14.88
C CYS A 355 -3.46 18.60 15.52
N ALA A 356 -3.42 18.65 16.85
CA ALA A 356 -2.30 19.20 17.60
C ALA A 356 -1.02 18.41 17.31
N PHE A 357 -0.07 19.04 16.62
CA PHE A 357 1.19 18.42 16.25
C PHE A 357 2.16 18.39 17.44
N LEU A 358 2.81 17.24 17.66
CA LEU A 358 3.97 17.15 18.54
C LEU A 358 5.06 18.10 18.04
N LEU A 359 5.55 18.96 18.93
CA LEU A 359 6.70 19.83 18.64
C LEU A 359 7.97 18.95 18.58
N VAL A 360 8.54 18.80 17.39
CA VAL A 360 9.84 18.15 17.20
C VAL A 360 10.93 19.21 17.39
N ASP A 361 12.03 18.81 18.06
CA ASP A 361 13.19 19.67 18.27
C ASP A 361 13.72 20.19 16.93
N PRO A 362 13.81 21.51 16.70
CA PRO A 362 14.34 22.09 15.46
C PRO A 362 15.74 21.59 15.09
N ALA A 363 16.52 21.12 16.07
CA ALA A 363 17.83 20.51 15.85
C ALA A 363 17.76 19.20 15.04
N VAL A 364 16.60 18.54 14.96
CA VAL A 364 16.43 17.32 14.12
C VAL A 364 16.57 17.69 12.66
N GLU A 365 15.91 18.74 12.21
CA GLU A 365 15.95 19.22 10.84
C GLU A 365 17.36 19.66 10.44
N ALA A 366 18.02 20.48 11.29
CA ALA A 366 19.39 20.93 11.05
C ALA A 366 20.38 19.74 10.93
N ARG A 367 20.26 18.74 11.81
CA ARG A 367 21.11 17.53 11.74
C ARG A 367 20.88 16.72 10.50
N GLN A 368 19.63 16.60 10.03
CA GLN A 368 19.32 15.85 8.83
C GLN A 368 19.83 16.58 7.57
N ALA A 369 19.66 17.89 7.49
CA ALA A 369 20.23 18.71 6.42
C ALA A 369 21.77 18.63 6.36
N GLU A 370 22.43 18.63 7.52
CA GLU A 370 23.90 18.43 7.60
C GLU A 370 24.33 17.05 7.09
N ARG A 371 23.59 15.98 7.44
CA ARG A 371 23.84 14.61 6.94
C ARG A 371 23.75 14.56 5.42
N MET A 372 22.72 15.18 4.85
CA MET A 372 22.54 15.28 3.41
C MET A 372 23.68 16.01 2.74
N ALA A 373 24.12 17.14 3.29
CA ALA A 373 25.27 17.89 2.76
C ALA A 373 26.56 17.05 2.79
N LYS A 374 26.80 16.32 3.89
CA LYS A 374 27.94 15.40 4.02
C LYS A 374 27.86 14.27 2.98
N LEU A 375 26.73 13.60 2.83
CA LEU A 375 26.54 12.55 1.84
C LEU A 375 26.91 13.05 0.43
N ARG A 376 26.35 14.22 0.02
CA ARG A 376 26.63 14.79 -1.28
C ARG A 376 28.11 15.17 -1.47
N ALA A 377 28.77 15.62 -0.41
CA ALA A 377 30.20 15.99 -0.48
C ALA A 377 31.14 14.77 -0.66
N TRP A 378 30.75 13.60 -0.15
CA TRP A 378 31.64 12.43 -0.10
C TRP A 378 31.36 11.38 -1.19
N ARG A 379 30.16 11.36 -1.76
CA ARG A 379 29.79 10.40 -2.81
C ARG A 379 30.39 10.72 -4.17
N SER A 380 30.48 9.73 -5.04
CA SER A 380 30.87 9.96 -6.45
C SER A 380 29.69 10.54 -7.23
N HIS A 381 29.77 11.82 -7.58
CA HIS A 381 28.77 12.49 -8.42
C HIS A 381 28.63 11.86 -9.81
N GLU A 382 29.74 11.39 -10.39
CA GLU A 382 29.74 10.72 -11.69
C GLU A 382 28.92 9.41 -11.64
N ARG A 383 29.16 8.58 -10.63
CA ARG A 383 28.41 7.31 -10.46
C ARG A 383 26.93 7.56 -10.27
N VAL A 384 26.57 8.50 -9.40
CA VAL A 384 25.17 8.87 -9.16
C VAL A 384 24.52 9.41 -10.43
N GLY A 385 25.18 10.33 -11.15
CA GLY A 385 24.67 10.89 -12.41
C GLY A 385 24.48 9.84 -13.50
N ALA A 386 25.41 8.89 -13.63
CA ALA A 386 25.30 7.78 -14.58
C ALA A 386 24.11 6.86 -14.23
N ALA A 387 23.94 6.51 -12.94
CA ALA A 387 22.86 5.65 -12.46
C ALA A 387 21.48 6.32 -12.64
N LEU A 388 21.32 7.60 -12.28
CA LEU A 388 20.10 8.37 -12.52
C LEU A 388 19.77 8.49 -14.00
N THR A 389 20.78 8.65 -14.88
CA THR A 389 20.58 8.67 -16.33
C THR A 389 20.09 7.32 -16.85
N GLY A 390 20.65 6.21 -16.34
CA GLY A 390 20.19 4.86 -16.64
C GLY A 390 18.73 4.65 -16.18
N MET A 391 18.39 5.12 -15.01
CA MET A 391 17.04 5.04 -14.45
C MET A 391 16.02 5.83 -15.30
N ARG A 392 16.33 7.09 -15.71
CA ARG A 392 15.46 7.87 -16.61
C ARG A 392 15.19 7.14 -17.91
N ARG A 393 16.19 6.49 -18.49
CA ARG A 393 16.04 5.71 -19.72
C ARG A 393 15.11 4.52 -19.52
N THR A 394 15.25 3.80 -18.41
CA THR A 394 14.34 2.70 -18.07
C THR A 394 12.93 3.19 -17.81
N ALA A 395 12.77 4.32 -17.10
CA ALA A 395 11.49 4.94 -16.82
C ALA A 395 10.75 5.40 -18.09
N ALA A 396 11.48 5.88 -19.10
CA ALA A 396 10.93 6.24 -20.41
C ALA A 396 10.58 5.02 -21.27
N GLY A 397 11.14 3.85 -21.00
CA GLY A 397 10.86 2.59 -21.69
C GLY A 397 9.80 1.73 -20.99
N THR A 398 9.79 0.44 -21.30
CA THR A 398 8.85 -0.56 -20.73
C THR A 398 9.48 -1.47 -19.69
N GLY A 399 10.78 -1.34 -19.43
CA GLY A 399 11.49 -2.17 -18.44
C GLY A 399 11.06 -1.86 -17.01
N ASN A 400 11.22 -2.84 -16.11
CA ASN A 400 10.96 -2.64 -14.70
C ASN A 400 11.98 -1.66 -14.10
N VAL A 401 11.48 -0.55 -13.59
CA VAL A 401 12.32 0.57 -13.13
C VAL A 401 13.03 0.30 -11.81
N LEU A 402 12.56 -0.67 -11.02
CA LEU A 402 13.12 -0.93 -9.68
C LEU A 402 14.58 -1.38 -9.72
N TYR A 403 15.00 -2.12 -10.74
CA TYR A 403 16.40 -2.52 -10.86
C TYR A 403 17.32 -1.30 -11.00
N ALA A 404 16.97 -0.39 -11.89
CA ALA A 404 17.74 0.86 -12.09
C ALA A 404 17.63 1.81 -10.88
N MET A 405 16.50 1.83 -10.18
CA MET A 405 16.34 2.56 -8.92
C MET A 405 17.25 2.00 -7.83
N LYS A 406 17.35 0.67 -7.69
CA LYS A 406 18.25 0.01 -6.73
C LYS A 406 19.71 0.39 -7.01
N ASP A 407 20.11 0.38 -8.26
CA ASP A 407 21.48 0.80 -8.67
C ASP A 407 21.76 2.27 -8.33
N ALA A 408 20.77 3.16 -8.54
CA ALA A 408 20.91 4.57 -8.21
C ALA A 408 21.05 4.79 -6.68
N LEU A 409 20.23 4.11 -5.90
CA LEU A 409 20.30 4.16 -4.42
C LEU A 409 21.63 3.59 -3.90
N ALA A 410 22.10 2.48 -4.46
CA ALA A 410 23.40 1.88 -4.12
C ALA A 410 24.59 2.77 -4.53
N ALA A 411 24.42 3.59 -5.57
CA ALA A 411 25.41 4.59 -5.98
C ALA A 411 25.44 5.83 -5.04
N GLY A 412 24.44 5.98 -4.15
CA GLY A 412 24.33 7.08 -3.20
C GLY A 412 23.36 8.19 -3.64
N ALA A 413 22.44 7.90 -4.56
CA ALA A 413 21.34 8.82 -4.86
C ALA A 413 20.40 8.93 -3.64
N THR A 414 19.83 10.11 -3.43
CA THR A 414 18.88 10.39 -2.35
C THR A 414 17.45 10.14 -2.80
N VAL A 415 16.52 10.06 -1.84
CA VAL A 415 15.08 9.95 -2.12
C VAL A 415 14.62 11.07 -3.05
N GLY A 416 14.97 12.33 -2.73
CA GLY A 416 14.62 13.48 -3.56
C GLY A 416 15.16 13.36 -4.98
N GLU A 417 16.44 13.05 -5.14
CA GLU A 417 17.07 12.94 -6.48
C GLU A 417 16.45 11.84 -7.35
N VAL A 418 16.08 10.72 -6.77
CA VAL A 418 15.39 9.65 -7.49
C VAL A 418 13.98 10.08 -7.88
N CYS A 419 13.22 10.71 -6.95
CA CYS A 419 11.89 11.23 -7.24
C CYS A 419 11.93 12.32 -8.31
N ASP A 420 12.86 13.28 -8.21
CA ASP A 420 13.03 14.35 -9.21
C ASP A 420 13.34 13.77 -10.60
N ALA A 421 14.24 12.80 -10.67
CA ALA A 421 14.61 12.15 -11.93
C ALA A 421 13.43 11.37 -12.55
N LEU A 422 12.53 10.80 -11.76
CA LEU A 422 11.29 10.19 -12.26
C LEU A 422 10.26 11.26 -12.67
N CYS A 423 10.15 12.36 -11.92
CA CYS A 423 9.29 13.49 -12.28
C CYS A 423 9.67 14.13 -13.63
N GLU A 424 10.97 14.19 -13.95
CA GLU A 424 11.45 14.67 -15.26
C GLU A 424 10.91 13.83 -16.44
N VAL A 425 10.68 12.52 -16.21
CA VAL A 425 10.20 11.59 -17.25
C VAL A 425 8.68 11.47 -17.26
N TRP A 426 8.08 11.37 -16.08
CA TRP A 426 6.66 11.05 -15.92
C TRP A 426 5.78 12.27 -15.66
N GLY A 427 6.39 13.41 -15.38
CA GLY A 427 5.69 14.60 -14.91
C GLY A 427 5.39 14.55 -13.42
N THR A 428 4.88 15.67 -12.91
CA THR A 428 4.41 15.82 -11.53
C THR A 428 2.90 15.96 -11.52
N CYS A 429 2.26 15.40 -10.51
CA CYS A 429 0.89 15.73 -10.18
C CYS A 429 0.92 16.70 -8.99
N THR A 430 0.44 17.92 -9.18
CA THR A 430 0.41 18.92 -8.11
C THR A 430 -0.72 18.56 -7.15
N PRO A 431 -0.44 18.26 -5.87
CA PRO A 431 -1.47 18.02 -4.89
C PRO A 431 -2.37 19.26 -4.76
N ARG A 432 -3.69 19.09 -4.78
CA ARG A 432 -4.63 20.18 -4.53
C ARG A 432 -4.58 20.53 -3.03
N GLY A 433 -3.83 21.57 -2.69
CA GLY A 433 -3.81 22.18 -1.37
C GLY A 433 -2.70 21.66 -0.44
N PHE A 434 -1.59 22.35 -0.46
CA PHE A 434 -0.64 22.51 0.66
C PHE A 434 -0.72 23.95 1.18
#